data_e89bd1de5bc69b2f7ae2e0a5775fde04
#
_entry.id   e89bd1de5bc69b2f7ae2e0a5775fde04
#
_cell.length_a   1.000
_cell.length_b   1.000
_cell.length_c   1.000
_cell.angle_alpha   90.00
_cell.angle_beta   90.00
_cell.angle_gamma   90.00
#
_symmetry.space_group_name_H-M   'P 1'
#
loop_
_entity.id
_entity.type
_entity.pdbx_description
1 polymer ?
#
loop_
_entity_poly.entity_id
_entity_poly.type
_entity_poly.pdbx_seq_one_letter_code
_entity_poly.pdbx_strand_id
1 'polypeptide(L)'
;LTACSQTDETEVLFVSIGFVPTVEAQTRGTDFTKDNLTSLGVLAYLTQGSSFNALSSTPNFMHNQEVTKATGASTWEYTPTKFWPTNSNDKITFFAYAPHNAKGLTLPAATDRGYPSFTYQVQAAEAAQIDLLVCTPLMNQTYATNSGKVKFVMNHALTKIAIYVKNNDNVSEKTITAFSIRGVKSGTLTFQSLDTDSKGFEWNYPSSVPMETFTTTITNFSVPINSATEKKLLSTFFLLPNGSGNTFSITYKYTGANGTETIILNNQPLPSSDKWKPGTLVSYIISIDTKSGVSVTVNSNPAWGNGGAETVDGSDCLLYTSDAA
;
A
#
# COMPACT_ATOMS: atom_id res chain seq x y z
N LEU A 1 -18.29 69.58 19.63
CA LEU A 1 -18.63 68.38 18.91
C LEU A 1 -17.33 67.65 18.57
N THR A 2 -16.95 66.67 19.40
CA THR A 2 -15.80 65.80 19.24
C THR A 2 -16.27 64.58 18.46
N ALA A 3 -15.79 64.42 17.23
CA ALA A 3 -16.03 63.22 16.46
C ALA A 3 -15.12 62.13 17.02
N CYS A 4 -15.72 61.07 17.52
CA CYS A 4 -15.07 59.84 17.91
C CYS A 4 -14.76 59.08 16.59
N SER A 5 -13.48 58.98 16.21
CA SER A 5 -13.06 58.12 15.13
C SER A 5 -13.07 56.67 15.64
N GLN A 6 -14.04 55.92 15.22
CA GLN A 6 -13.98 54.47 15.33
C GLN A 6 -12.85 53.98 14.42
N THR A 7 -11.77 53.54 15.03
CA THR A 7 -10.80 52.69 14.33
C THR A 7 -11.49 51.36 14.04
N ASP A 8 -11.74 51.14 12.77
CA ASP A 8 -12.21 49.87 12.25
C ASP A 8 -11.06 48.84 12.48
N GLU A 9 -11.09 48.16 13.65
CA GLU A 9 -10.22 47.01 13.88
C GLU A 9 -10.70 45.92 12.95
N THR A 10 -9.98 45.74 11.83
CA THR A 10 -10.20 44.60 10.94
C THR A 10 -9.97 43.33 11.76
N GLU A 11 -11.01 42.67 12.16
CA GLU A 11 -10.95 41.37 12.85
C GLU A 11 -10.15 40.41 11.96
N VAL A 12 -8.95 40.01 12.42
CA VAL A 12 -8.14 39.03 11.74
C VAL A 12 -8.82 37.64 11.92
N LEU A 13 -9.57 37.22 10.93
CA LEU A 13 -10.24 35.92 10.92
C LEU A 13 -9.21 34.80 10.83
N PHE A 14 -8.96 34.10 11.94
CA PHE A 14 -8.17 32.87 11.98
C PHE A 14 -9.00 31.69 11.47
N VAL A 15 -8.70 31.20 10.27
CA VAL A 15 -9.38 30.05 9.71
C VAL A 15 -8.58 28.78 9.99
N SER A 16 -9.20 27.82 10.67
CA SER A 16 -8.58 26.53 10.96
C SER A 16 -8.33 25.71 9.69
N ILE A 17 -7.25 24.93 9.69
CA ILE A 17 -6.94 24.00 8.61
C ILE A 17 -7.78 22.73 8.84
N GLY A 18 -8.66 22.42 7.89
CA GLY A 18 -9.40 21.16 7.86
C GLY A 18 -8.78 20.17 6.88
N PHE A 19 -8.98 18.87 7.10
CA PHE A 19 -8.49 17.81 6.22
C PHE A 19 -9.66 17.02 5.62
N VAL A 20 -9.54 16.68 4.33
CA VAL A 20 -10.52 15.87 3.60
C VAL A 20 -9.74 14.87 2.73
N PRO A 21 -9.31 13.73 3.28
CA PRO A 21 -8.67 12.70 2.49
C PRO A 21 -9.68 11.94 1.63
N THR A 22 -9.25 11.60 0.42
CA THR A 22 -9.92 10.68 -0.49
C THR A 22 -8.95 9.57 -0.86
N VAL A 23 -9.43 8.36 -1.05
CA VAL A 23 -8.62 7.24 -1.56
C VAL A 23 -9.01 7.04 -3.01
N GLU A 24 -8.04 6.82 -3.90
CA GLU A 24 -8.35 6.46 -5.29
C GLU A 24 -9.27 5.23 -5.34
N ALA A 25 -10.25 5.25 -6.25
CA ALA A 25 -11.40 4.33 -6.30
C ALA A 25 -11.03 2.87 -6.06
N GLN A 26 -11.72 2.23 -5.13
CA GLN A 26 -11.45 0.90 -4.62
C GLN A 26 -12.70 0.02 -4.67
N THR A 27 -12.52 -1.28 -4.92
CA THR A 27 -13.58 -2.27 -4.74
C THR A 27 -13.08 -3.43 -3.87
N ARG A 28 -13.82 -3.72 -2.80
CA ARG A 28 -13.92 -4.93 -1.95
C ARG A 28 -12.60 -5.53 -1.40
N GLY A 29 -12.52 -5.62 -0.09
CA GLY A 29 -11.51 -6.32 0.69
C GLY A 29 -11.16 -5.59 1.98
N THR A 30 -10.09 -6.02 2.64
CA THR A 30 -9.50 -5.37 3.83
C THR A 30 -8.70 -4.11 3.49
N ASP A 31 -8.75 -3.66 2.24
CA ASP A 31 -8.02 -2.49 1.74
C ASP A 31 -8.63 -1.21 2.32
N PHE A 32 -7.80 -0.17 2.43
CA PHE A 32 -8.31 1.12 2.80
C PHE A 32 -9.17 1.73 1.68
N THR A 33 -10.31 2.21 2.07
CA THR A 33 -11.24 3.00 1.27
C THR A 33 -11.53 4.31 2.01
N LYS A 34 -12.20 5.25 1.37
CA LYS A 34 -12.62 6.48 2.06
C LYS A 34 -13.50 6.21 3.31
N ASP A 35 -14.16 5.05 3.36
CA ASP A 35 -15.14 4.72 4.41
C ASP A 35 -14.47 4.10 5.64
N ASN A 36 -13.42 3.28 5.45
CA ASN A 36 -12.70 2.63 6.54
C ASN A 36 -11.36 3.30 6.90
N LEU A 37 -10.94 4.33 6.19
CA LEU A 37 -9.79 5.16 6.58
C LEU A 37 -10.17 6.04 7.76
N THR A 38 -9.47 5.87 8.89
CA THR A 38 -9.80 6.53 10.17
C THR A 38 -8.67 7.35 10.76
N SER A 39 -7.44 7.21 10.25
CA SER A 39 -6.29 7.96 10.76
C SER A 39 -5.26 8.28 9.69
N LEU A 40 -4.62 9.44 9.82
CA LEU A 40 -3.53 9.93 8.99
C LEU A 40 -2.39 10.44 9.86
N GLY A 41 -1.15 10.30 9.38
CA GLY A 41 -0.01 11.07 9.86
C GLY A 41 0.30 12.19 8.86
N VAL A 42 0.33 13.43 9.32
CA VAL A 42 0.55 14.61 8.47
C VAL A 42 1.89 15.27 8.80
N LEU A 43 2.66 15.58 7.75
CA LEU A 43 3.83 16.46 7.80
C LEU A 43 3.50 17.74 7.04
N ALA A 44 3.76 18.90 7.67
CA ALA A 44 3.48 20.19 7.06
C ALA A 44 4.66 21.15 7.22
N TYR A 45 4.97 21.85 6.15
CA TYR A 45 6.15 22.71 5.98
C TYR A 45 5.67 24.12 5.69
N LEU A 46 5.79 25.01 6.67
CA LEU A 46 5.48 26.42 6.49
C LEU A 46 6.70 27.15 5.93
N THR A 47 6.50 27.85 4.81
CA THR A 47 7.51 28.72 4.18
C THR A 47 7.01 30.14 4.13
N GLN A 48 7.79 31.05 4.72
CA GLN A 48 7.44 32.47 4.81
C GLN A 48 7.91 33.21 3.58
N GLY A 49 6.96 33.74 2.80
CA GLY A 49 7.23 34.53 1.61
C GLY A 49 7.95 33.82 0.46
N SER A 50 8.11 32.46 0.57
CA SER A 50 8.82 31.66 -0.42
C SER A 50 8.07 30.35 -0.72
N SER A 51 8.52 29.61 -1.73
CA SER A 51 8.04 28.27 -2.02
C SER A 51 8.86 27.21 -1.29
N PHE A 52 8.29 25.99 -1.16
CA PHE A 52 9.01 24.83 -0.64
C PHE A 52 10.35 24.64 -1.38
N ASN A 53 11.38 24.37 -0.59
CA ASN A 53 12.72 24.13 -1.11
C ASN A 53 13.19 22.72 -0.68
N ALA A 54 13.49 21.87 -1.66
CA ALA A 54 13.91 20.49 -1.46
C ALA A 54 15.24 20.32 -0.69
N LEU A 55 16.02 21.39 -0.52
CA LEU A 55 17.31 21.34 0.18
C LEU A 55 17.27 21.92 1.60
N SER A 56 16.24 22.72 1.93
CA SER A 56 16.25 23.48 3.19
C SER A 56 14.94 23.43 4.00
N SER A 57 13.79 23.20 3.37
CA SER A 57 12.50 23.15 4.10
C SER A 57 12.45 21.97 5.07
N THR A 58 11.92 22.21 6.27
CA THR A 58 11.73 21.19 7.32
C THR A 58 10.26 21.14 7.72
N PRO A 59 9.78 20.02 8.31
CA PRO A 59 8.38 19.89 8.78
C PRO A 59 8.15 20.71 10.06
N ASN A 60 8.33 22.02 9.96
CA ASN A 60 8.31 22.99 11.06
C ASN A 60 6.90 23.38 11.50
N PHE A 61 5.87 23.02 10.77
CA PHE A 61 4.49 23.37 11.06
C PHE A 61 3.69 22.21 11.65
N MET A 62 3.81 21.02 11.06
CA MET A 62 3.31 19.74 11.61
C MET A 62 4.35 18.65 11.35
N HIS A 63 4.65 17.84 12.35
CA HIS A 63 5.50 16.67 12.22
C HIS A 63 4.80 15.46 12.82
N ASN A 64 4.44 14.49 11.96
CA ASN A 64 3.64 13.32 12.33
C ASN A 64 2.35 13.68 13.09
N GLN A 65 1.70 14.77 12.69
CA GLN A 65 0.44 15.15 13.31
C GLN A 65 -0.61 14.09 13.05
N GLU A 66 -1.12 13.49 14.12
CA GLU A 66 -2.25 12.59 14.00
C GLU A 66 -3.52 13.36 13.65
N VAL A 67 -4.22 12.87 12.62
CA VAL A 67 -5.52 13.36 12.19
C VAL A 67 -6.46 12.17 12.13
N THR A 68 -7.55 12.20 12.86
CA THR A 68 -8.47 11.07 13.03
C THR A 68 -9.88 11.38 12.59
N LYS A 69 -10.62 10.34 12.23
CA LYS A 69 -12.04 10.38 11.96
C LYS A 69 -12.73 9.29 12.79
N ALA A 70 -13.63 9.67 13.67
CA ALA A 70 -14.43 8.70 14.42
C ALA A 70 -15.32 7.88 13.48
N THR A 71 -15.60 6.64 13.86
CA THR A 71 -16.48 5.75 13.08
C THR A 71 -17.86 6.41 12.90
N GLY A 72 -18.29 6.51 11.65
CA GLY A 72 -19.55 7.16 11.28
C GLY A 72 -19.51 8.70 11.22
N ALA A 73 -18.39 9.33 11.60
CA ALA A 73 -18.23 10.78 11.48
C ALA A 73 -17.95 11.19 10.02
N SER A 74 -18.35 12.42 9.68
CA SER A 74 -18.04 13.05 8.39
C SER A 74 -16.82 13.98 8.45
N THR A 75 -16.36 14.33 9.67
CA THR A 75 -15.28 15.30 9.92
C THR A 75 -14.02 14.61 10.41
N TRP A 76 -12.88 15.18 10.03
CA TRP A 76 -11.55 14.80 10.52
C TRP A 76 -11.09 15.79 11.57
N GLU A 77 -10.53 15.30 12.65
CA GLU A 77 -10.15 16.09 13.82
C GLU A 77 -8.68 15.85 14.19
N TYR A 78 -8.04 16.87 14.78
CA TYR A 78 -6.68 16.78 15.29
C TYR A 78 -6.45 17.87 16.37
N THR A 79 -5.47 17.65 17.21
CA THR A 79 -5.09 18.60 18.24
C THR A 79 -3.56 18.68 18.37
N PRO A 80 -2.96 19.87 18.56
CA PRO A 80 -3.62 21.18 18.62
C PRO A 80 -4.07 21.66 17.24
N THR A 81 -5.19 22.39 17.17
CA THR A 81 -5.69 22.98 15.94
C THR A 81 -4.70 24.00 15.37
N LYS A 82 -4.41 23.91 14.10
CA LYS A 82 -3.57 24.85 13.34
C LYS A 82 -4.44 25.71 12.43
N PHE A 83 -3.96 26.93 12.16
CA PHE A 83 -4.66 27.92 11.35
C PHE A 83 -3.86 28.25 10.11
N TRP A 84 -4.54 28.64 9.06
CA TRP A 84 -3.89 29.18 7.87
C TRP A 84 -3.13 30.48 8.21
N PRO A 85 -1.95 30.68 7.63
CA PRO A 85 -1.24 31.95 7.77
C PRO A 85 -2.11 33.13 7.31
N THR A 86 -2.07 34.21 8.06
CA THR A 86 -2.76 35.46 7.71
C THR A 86 -2.02 36.26 6.62
N ASN A 87 -0.71 36.02 6.49
CA ASN A 87 0.09 36.59 5.40
C ASN A 87 -0.14 35.76 4.13
N SER A 88 -0.69 36.36 3.09
CA SER A 88 -1.02 35.71 1.81
C SER A 88 0.20 35.18 1.05
N ASN A 89 1.40 35.65 1.36
CA ASN A 89 2.65 35.17 0.76
C ASN A 89 3.18 33.90 1.42
N ASP A 90 2.70 33.54 2.62
CA ASP A 90 3.12 32.37 3.33
C ASP A 90 2.40 31.13 2.76
N LYS A 91 3.14 30.07 2.59
CA LYS A 91 2.68 28.84 1.96
C LYS A 91 2.92 27.65 2.86
N ILE A 92 2.06 26.66 2.76
CA ILE A 92 2.23 25.38 3.47
C ILE A 92 2.28 24.25 2.43
N THR A 93 3.31 23.41 2.52
CA THR A 93 3.39 22.16 1.76
C THR A 93 3.03 21.02 2.67
N PHE A 94 2.15 20.13 2.21
CA PHE A 94 1.67 19.00 2.98
C PHE A 94 2.05 17.67 2.34
N PHE A 95 2.47 16.74 3.21
CA PHE A 95 2.63 15.33 2.93
C PHE A 95 1.83 14.54 3.97
N ALA A 96 1.28 13.41 3.58
CA ALA A 96 0.52 12.56 4.49
C ALA A 96 0.69 11.08 4.17
N TYR A 97 0.50 10.26 5.18
CA TYR A 97 0.47 8.80 5.09
C TYR A 97 -0.65 8.23 5.95
N ALA A 98 -1.05 7.00 5.68
CA ALA A 98 -2.04 6.28 6.48
C ALA A 98 -1.75 4.76 6.52
N PRO A 99 -2.17 4.10 7.61
CA PRO A 99 -2.73 4.67 8.85
C PRO A 99 -1.65 5.38 9.69
N HIS A 100 -2.05 6.28 10.58
CA HIS A 100 -1.10 6.91 11.51
C HIS A 100 -0.37 5.84 12.34
N ASN A 101 0.94 6.03 12.55
CA ASN A 101 1.81 5.06 13.21
C ASN A 101 1.77 3.65 12.60
N ALA A 102 1.68 3.58 11.26
CA ALA A 102 1.70 2.33 10.51
C ALA A 102 2.84 1.42 10.97
N LYS A 103 2.50 0.18 11.34
CA LYS A 103 3.48 -0.79 11.83
C LYS A 103 4.55 -1.08 10.77
N GLY A 104 5.81 -0.95 11.14
CA GLY A 104 6.95 -1.11 10.24
C GLY A 104 7.39 0.17 9.54
N LEU A 105 6.66 1.28 9.70
CA LEU A 105 7.03 2.58 9.16
C LEU A 105 7.94 3.34 10.12
N THR A 106 9.05 3.85 9.61
CA THR A 106 9.94 4.78 10.31
C THR A 106 9.92 6.12 9.58
N LEU A 107 9.59 7.16 10.32
CA LEU A 107 9.45 8.51 9.80
C LEU A 107 10.79 9.26 9.80
N PRO A 108 10.95 10.29 8.95
CA PRO A 108 12.08 11.21 9.03
C PRO A 108 12.03 11.99 10.35
N ALA A 109 13.18 12.50 10.78
CA ALA A 109 13.23 13.40 11.92
C ALA A 109 12.62 14.77 11.60
N ALA A 110 12.15 15.50 12.62
CA ALA A 110 11.60 16.84 12.44
C ALA A 110 12.64 17.86 11.92
N THR A 111 13.92 17.52 12.01
CA THR A 111 15.05 18.33 11.53
C THR A 111 15.50 17.97 10.11
N ASP A 112 14.98 16.89 9.54
CA ASP A 112 15.34 16.47 8.19
C ASP A 112 14.80 17.44 7.16
N ARG A 113 15.61 17.69 6.13
CA ARG A 113 15.35 18.72 5.14
C ARG A 113 14.83 18.11 3.83
N GLY A 114 14.01 18.88 3.15
CA GLY A 114 13.52 18.56 1.83
C GLY A 114 12.30 17.60 1.85
N TYR A 115 12.18 16.81 0.81
CA TYR A 115 11.09 15.84 0.69
C TYR A 115 11.21 14.77 1.77
N PRO A 116 10.13 14.43 2.49
CA PRO A 116 10.19 13.39 3.51
C PRO A 116 10.49 12.02 2.89
N SER A 117 11.33 11.24 3.59
CA SER A 117 11.66 9.86 3.25
C SER A 117 11.25 8.93 4.38
N PHE A 118 10.48 7.90 4.09
CA PHE A 118 10.00 6.90 5.05
C PHE A 118 10.68 5.57 4.80
N THR A 119 11.27 4.97 5.82
CA THR A 119 11.67 3.56 5.73
C THR A 119 10.49 2.68 6.14
N TYR A 120 10.16 1.70 5.32
CA TYR A 120 9.08 0.76 5.62
C TYR A 120 9.56 -0.68 5.57
N GLN A 121 9.18 -1.46 6.58
CA GLN A 121 9.42 -2.89 6.70
C GLN A 121 8.10 -3.64 6.68
N VAL A 122 7.91 -4.49 5.68
CA VAL A 122 6.73 -5.36 5.56
C VAL A 122 6.73 -6.38 6.69
N GLN A 123 5.57 -6.61 7.32
CA GLN A 123 5.40 -7.62 8.36
C GLN A 123 5.43 -9.03 7.77
N ALA A 124 6.13 -9.96 8.40
CA ALA A 124 6.30 -11.32 7.90
C ALA A 124 4.97 -12.11 7.86
N ALA A 125 4.11 -11.96 8.88
CA ALA A 125 2.80 -12.58 8.88
C ALA A 125 1.79 -11.75 8.05
N GLU A 126 1.09 -12.38 7.10
CA GLU A 126 0.05 -11.76 6.27
C GLU A 126 -0.97 -10.98 7.11
N ALA A 127 -1.48 -11.59 8.17
CA ALA A 127 -2.49 -10.98 9.03
C ALA A 127 -2.00 -9.71 9.77
N ALA A 128 -0.69 -9.45 9.80
CA ALA A 128 -0.09 -8.28 10.39
C ALA A 128 0.31 -7.22 9.34
N GLN A 129 0.19 -7.54 8.05
CA GLN A 129 0.47 -6.59 6.98
C GLN A 129 -0.63 -5.55 6.89
N ILE A 130 -0.25 -4.37 6.48
CA ILE A 130 -1.16 -3.24 6.32
C ILE A 130 -1.09 -2.71 4.89
N ASP A 131 -2.18 -2.17 4.44
CA ASP A 131 -2.27 -1.39 3.21
C ASP A 131 -1.75 0.03 3.50
N LEU A 132 -0.47 0.27 3.18
CA LEU A 132 0.15 1.58 3.40
C LEU A 132 -0.31 2.55 2.31
N LEU A 133 -0.90 3.67 2.73
CA LEU A 133 -1.27 4.77 1.85
C LEU A 133 -0.32 5.96 2.02
N VAL A 134 -0.06 6.69 0.93
CA VAL A 134 0.62 7.98 0.94
C VAL A 134 -0.11 8.97 0.04
N CYS A 135 -0.11 10.24 0.40
CA CYS A 135 -0.78 11.24 -0.40
C CYS A 135 0.04 11.64 -1.64
N THR A 136 -0.66 12.11 -2.66
CA THR A 136 -0.05 13.01 -3.64
C THR A 136 0.37 14.29 -2.92
N PRO A 137 1.64 14.77 -3.04
CA PRO A 137 2.11 15.96 -2.36
C PRO A 137 1.30 17.21 -2.71
N LEU A 138 0.94 17.99 -1.71
CA LEU A 138 0.26 19.27 -1.89
C LEU A 138 1.24 20.42 -1.66
N MET A 139 1.83 20.87 -2.76
CA MET A 139 2.92 21.86 -2.74
C MET A 139 2.38 23.29 -2.62
N ASN A 140 3.00 24.09 -1.72
CA ASN A 140 2.82 25.55 -1.67
C ASN A 140 1.37 26.04 -1.54
N GLN A 141 0.61 25.38 -0.68
CA GLN A 141 -0.82 25.66 -0.48
C GLN A 141 -1.05 26.93 0.32
N THR A 142 -2.13 27.62 0.01
CA THR A 142 -2.63 28.80 0.73
C THR A 142 -4.09 28.59 1.12
N TYR A 143 -4.63 29.44 1.98
CA TYR A 143 -6.06 29.47 2.25
C TYR A 143 -6.89 29.62 0.96
N ALA A 144 -6.47 30.53 0.08
CA ALA A 144 -7.19 30.79 -1.18
C ALA A 144 -7.27 29.57 -2.10
N THR A 145 -6.23 28.72 -2.15
CA THR A 145 -6.21 27.53 -2.99
C THR A 145 -7.04 26.38 -2.43
N ASN A 146 -7.38 26.40 -1.13
CA ASN A 146 -8.02 25.25 -0.44
C ASN A 146 -9.39 25.60 0.17
N SER A 147 -9.77 26.87 0.22
CA SER A 147 -11.00 27.32 0.94
C SER A 147 -11.06 26.75 2.38
N GLY A 148 -9.91 26.71 3.06
CA GLY A 148 -9.77 26.20 4.42
C GLY A 148 -9.61 24.69 4.58
N LYS A 149 -9.81 23.89 3.52
CA LYS A 149 -9.79 22.41 3.59
C LYS A 149 -8.73 21.80 2.67
N VAL A 150 -7.75 21.14 3.26
CA VAL A 150 -6.70 20.39 2.54
C VAL A 150 -7.27 19.06 2.04
N LYS A 151 -7.29 18.86 0.74
CA LYS A 151 -7.85 17.68 0.07
C LYS A 151 -6.74 16.71 -0.31
N PHE A 152 -6.47 15.71 0.52
CA PHE A 152 -5.50 14.68 0.19
C PHE A 152 -6.09 13.66 -0.78
N VAL A 153 -5.35 13.34 -1.85
CA VAL A 153 -5.54 12.15 -2.67
C VAL A 153 -4.56 11.10 -2.17
N MET A 154 -5.08 10.05 -1.53
CA MET A 154 -4.30 8.97 -0.96
C MET A 154 -4.13 7.85 -1.98
N ASN A 155 -2.90 7.38 -2.16
CA ASN A 155 -2.53 6.33 -3.09
C ASN A 155 -1.99 5.13 -2.32
N HIS A 156 -2.31 3.90 -2.77
CA HIS A 156 -1.67 2.71 -2.23
C HIS A 156 -0.18 2.72 -2.57
N ALA A 157 0.66 2.60 -1.56
CA ALA A 157 2.11 2.62 -1.71
C ALA A 157 2.71 1.24 -2.01
N LEU A 158 1.97 0.16 -1.72
CA LEU A 158 2.39 -1.23 -1.90
C LEU A 158 1.78 -1.85 -3.16
N THR A 159 2.22 -3.06 -3.50
CA THR A 159 1.57 -3.94 -4.47
C THR A 159 0.73 -4.97 -3.71
N LYS A 160 -0.51 -5.15 -4.12
CA LYS A 160 -1.39 -6.21 -3.61
C LYS A 160 -1.16 -7.48 -4.40
N ILE A 161 -0.82 -8.58 -3.71
CA ILE A 161 -0.55 -9.88 -4.31
C ILE A 161 -1.64 -10.86 -3.88
N ALA A 162 -2.47 -11.28 -4.82
CA ALA A 162 -3.50 -12.28 -4.58
C ALA A 162 -3.02 -13.65 -5.08
N ILE A 163 -3.04 -14.64 -4.21
CA ILE A 163 -2.67 -16.02 -4.53
C ILE A 163 -3.93 -16.87 -4.65
N TYR A 164 -4.16 -17.37 -5.84
CA TYR A 164 -5.23 -18.31 -6.14
C TYR A 164 -4.66 -19.70 -6.36
N VAL A 165 -5.42 -20.71 -6.00
CA VAL A 165 -5.10 -22.11 -6.25
C VAL A 165 -6.25 -22.78 -6.99
N LYS A 166 -5.92 -23.64 -7.95
CA LYS A 166 -6.86 -24.55 -8.61
C LYS A 166 -6.23 -25.94 -8.75
N ASN A 167 -7.07 -26.95 -8.86
CA ASN A 167 -6.65 -28.33 -9.04
C ASN A 167 -7.08 -28.83 -10.43
N ASN A 168 -6.13 -29.04 -11.32
CA ASN A 168 -6.33 -29.60 -12.64
C ASN A 168 -6.24 -31.15 -12.63
N ASP A 169 -5.76 -31.74 -11.50
CA ASP A 169 -5.74 -33.19 -11.33
C ASP A 169 -7.17 -33.69 -11.17
N ASN A 170 -7.55 -34.64 -11.98
CA ASN A 170 -8.89 -35.29 -11.96
C ASN A 170 -8.95 -36.52 -11.10
N VAL A 171 -7.87 -36.87 -10.38
CA VAL A 171 -7.76 -38.12 -9.63
C VAL A 171 -7.97 -37.92 -8.13
N SER A 172 -7.42 -36.83 -7.58
CA SER A 172 -7.42 -36.61 -6.14
C SER A 172 -7.59 -35.13 -5.74
N GLU A 173 -8.37 -34.93 -4.68
CA GLU A 173 -8.47 -33.67 -3.98
C GLU A 173 -7.11 -33.29 -3.35
N LYS A 174 -6.80 -32.00 -3.31
CA LYS A 174 -5.59 -31.49 -2.66
C LYS A 174 -5.98 -30.68 -1.42
N THR A 175 -5.20 -30.83 -0.37
CA THR A 175 -5.33 -30.00 0.84
C THR A 175 -4.05 -29.22 1.03
N ILE A 176 -4.11 -27.88 0.83
CA ILE A 176 -2.97 -27.01 1.10
C ILE A 176 -2.81 -26.87 2.61
N THR A 177 -1.59 -27.09 3.11
CA THR A 177 -1.26 -27.02 4.54
C THR A 177 -0.28 -25.92 4.89
N ALA A 178 0.52 -25.44 3.90
CA ALA A 178 1.41 -24.29 4.08
C ALA A 178 1.59 -23.54 2.77
N PHE A 179 1.75 -22.23 2.87
CA PHE A 179 2.13 -21.36 1.77
C PHE A 179 2.94 -20.18 2.28
N SER A 180 3.92 -19.77 1.53
CA SER A 180 4.70 -18.56 1.78
C SER A 180 5.23 -17.94 0.50
N ILE A 181 5.50 -16.62 0.56
CA ILE A 181 6.22 -15.88 -0.48
C ILE A 181 7.52 -15.36 0.14
N ARG A 182 8.63 -15.49 -0.59
CA ARG A 182 9.89 -14.83 -0.25
C ARG A 182 10.06 -13.64 -1.17
N GLY A 183 10.18 -12.43 -0.58
CA GLY A 183 10.26 -11.18 -1.31
C GLY A 183 11.04 -10.12 -0.53
N VAL A 184 11.08 -8.90 -1.05
CA VAL A 184 11.80 -7.78 -0.44
C VAL A 184 11.20 -7.41 0.91
N LYS A 185 12.06 -7.35 1.95
CA LYS A 185 11.67 -7.06 3.33
C LYS A 185 11.38 -5.59 3.59
N SER A 186 12.26 -4.71 3.10
CA SER A 186 12.21 -3.28 3.42
C SER A 186 12.68 -2.42 2.26
N GLY A 187 12.22 -1.18 2.24
CA GLY A 187 12.60 -0.16 1.28
C GLY A 187 12.39 1.23 1.84
N THR A 188 12.88 2.24 1.14
CA THR A 188 12.67 3.64 1.46
C THR A 188 11.75 4.27 0.43
N LEU A 189 10.61 4.79 0.89
CA LEU A 189 9.70 5.61 0.11
C LEU A 189 10.11 7.07 0.27
N THR A 190 10.42 7.74 -0.82
CA THR A 190 10.75 9.17 -0.83
C THR A 190 9.69 9.94 -1.61
N PHE A 191 9.13 10.97 -0.99
CA PHE A 191 8.29 11.90 -1.72
C PHE A 191 9.12 12.73 -2.69
N GLN A 192 8.51 13.19 -3.78
CA GLN A 192 9.15 13.99 -4.82
C GLN A 192 8.14 14.95 -5.44
N SER A 193 8.60 15.86 -6.31
CA SER A 193 7.69 16.69 -7.09
C SER A 193 6.84 15.83 -8.02
N LEU A 194 5.60 16.25 -8.23
CA LEU A 194 4.74 15.64 -9.24
C LEU A 194 5.35 15.86 -10.63
N ASP A 195 5.42 14.79 -11.39
CA ASP A 195 5.60 14.81 -12.84
C ASP A 195 4.45 14.03 -13.50
N THR A 196 4.47 13.93 -14.84
CA THR A 196 3.39 13.30 -15.60
C THR A 196 3.24 11.81 -15.34
N ASP A 197 4.28 11.14 -14.81
CA ASP A 197 4.37 9.70 -14.68
C ASP A 197 4.38 9.22 -13.22
N SER A 198 4.55 10.15 -12.26
CA SER A 198 4.64 9.81 -10.83
C SER A 198 3.44 10.32 -10.03
N LYS A 199 3.09 9.57 -8.99
CA LYS A 199 2.11 10.00 -7.97
C LYS A 199 2.74 10.91 -6.90
N GLY A 200 3.98 11.40 -7.13
CA GLY A 200 4.74 12.24 -6.22
C GLY A 200 5.50 11.47 -5.14
N PHE A 201 5.79 10.20 -5.36
CA PHE A 201 6.67 9.38 -4.53
C PHE A 201 7.30 8.24 -5.33
N GLU A 202 8.41 7.71 -4.81
CA GLU A 202 9.10 6.56 -5.37
C GLU A 202 9.62 5.64 -4.28
N TRP A 203 9.82 4.36 -4.62
CA TRP A 203 10.49 3.38 -3.78
C TRP A 203 11.94 3.22 -4.18
N ASN A 204 12.82 3.29 -3.18
CA ASN A 204 14.26 3.06 -3.32
C ASN A 204 14.69 1.86 -2.50
N TYR A 205 15.55 1.02 -3.08
CA TYR A 205 16.05 -0.20 -2.46
C TYR A 205 17.57 -0.15 -2.37
N PRO A 206 18.18 -0.66 -1.26
CA PRO A 206 19.63 -0.78 -1.19
C PRO A 206 20.14 -1.77 -2.23
N SER A 207 21.41 -1.66 -2.61
CA SER A 207 22.05 -2.57 -3.58
C SER A 207 22.03 -4.04 -3.14
N SER A 208 22.11 -4.30 -1.82
CA SER A 208 21.86 -5.61 -1.22
C SER A 208 20.51 -5.58 -0.54
N VAL A 209 19.47 -5.99 -1.26
CA VAL A 209 18.09 -5.94 -0.79
C VAL A 209 17.83 -7.06 0.23
N PRO A 210 17.46 -6.75 1.48
CA PRO A 210 17.11 -7.77 2.44
C PRO A 210 15.80 -8.47 2.02
N MET A 211 15.84 -9.80 2.03
CA MET A 211 14.68 -10.64 1.69
C MET A 211 14.05 -11.21 2.97
N GLU A 212 12.73 -11.38 2.94
CA GLU A 212 11.94 -11.97 4.03
C GLU A 212 11.02 -13.05 3.49
N THR A 213 10.64 -14.01 4.33
CA THR A 213 9.59 -14.98 4.05
C THR A 213 8.28 -14.51 4.69
N PHE A 214 7.31 -14.21 3.82
CA PHE A 214 5.96 -13.80 4.21
C PHE A 214 5.05 -15.02 4.26
N THR A 215 4.40 -15.24 5.40
CA THR A 215 3.61 -16.44 5.66
C THR A 215 2.14 -16.11 5.86
N THR A 216 1.27 -17.02 5.43
CA THR A 216 -0.16 -17.00 5.75
C THR A 216 -0.51 -18.17 6.66
N THR A 217 -1.53 -17.99 7.49
CA THR A 217 -2.07 -19.10 8.31
C THR A 217 -3.07 -19.89 7.49
N ILE A 218 -2.82 -21.18 7.30
CA ILE A 218 -3.69 -22.07 6.54
C ILE A 218 -4.21 -23.17 7.47
N THR A 219 -5.53 -23.33 7.51
CA THR A 219 -6.19 -24.42 8.21
C THR A 219 -6.87 -25.31 7.17
N ASN A 220 -6.16 -26.34 6.67
CA ASN A 220 -6.67 -27.37 5.75
C ASN A 220 -7.47 -26.78 4.57
N PHE A 221 -6.83 -26.01 3.72
CA PHE A 221 -7.47 -25.40 2.56
C PHE A 221 -7.70 -26.45 1.47
N SER A 222 -8.94 -26.87 1.29
CA SER A 222 -9.33 -27.90 0.32
C SER A 222 -9.48 -27.31 -1.09
N VAL A 223 -8.89 -28.01 -2.07
CA VAL A 223 -8.98 -27.71 -3.51
C VAL A 223 -9.53 -28.95 -4.22
N PRO A 224 -10.82 -28.99 -4.56
CA PRO A 224 -11.50 -30.15 -5.14
C PRO A 224 -10.86 -30.57 -6.48
N ILE A 225 -11.11 -31.83 -6.86
CA ILE A 225 -10.76 -32.35 -8.19
C ILE A 225 -11.50 -31.55 -9.29
N ASN A 226 -10.90 -31.47 -10.47
CA ASN A 226 -11.48 -30.77 -11.63
C ASN A 226 -11.91 -29.31 -11.35
N SER A 227 -11.26 -28.62 -10.43
CA SER A 227 -11.51 -27.22 -10.17
C SER A 227 -10.80 -26.28 -11.18
N ALA A 228 -10.54 -26.75 -12.39
CA ALA A 228 -9.82 -26.00 -13.41
C ALA A 228 -10.51 -24.67 -13.79
N THR A 229 -11.83 -24.61 -13.68
CA THR A 229 -12.64 -23.42 -13.94
C THR A 229 -12.84 -22.53 -12.70
N GLU A 230 -12.63 -23.06 -11.50
CA GLU A 230 -12.84 -22.38 -10.22
C GLU A 230 -11.54 -22.24 -9.44
N LYS A 231 -10.91 -21.08 -9.57
CA LYS A 231 -9.79 -20.72 -8.71
C LYS A 231 -10.30 -20.27 -7.34
N LYS A 232 -9.66 -20.75 -6.27
CA LYS A 232 -9.96 -20.34 -4.89
C LYS A 232 -8.88 -19.39 -4.39
N LEU A 233 -9.26 -18.25 -3.81
CA LEU A 233 -8.34 -17.35 -3.16
C LEU A 233 -7.75 -18.02 -1.91
N LEU A 234 -6.45 -18.21 -1.90
CA LEU A 234 -5.70 -18.78 -0.79
C LEU A 234 -5.25 -17.72 0.19
N SER A 235 -4.70 -16.61 -0.31
CA SER A 235 -4.06 -15.57 0.50
C SER A 235 -3.95 -14.27 -0.26
N THR A 236 -3.80 -13.15 0.48
CA THR A 236 -3.56 -11.83 -0.09
C THR A 236 -2.48 -11.12 0.71
N PHE A 237 -1.39 -10.72 0.06
CA PHE A 237 -0.27 -10.03 0.69
C PHE A 237 -0.18 -8.58 0.20
N PHE A 238 0.30 -7.69 1.07
CA PHE A 238 0.71 -6.32 0.74
C PHE A 238 2.24 -6.27 0.76
N LEU A 239 2.86 -6.26 -0.41
CA LEU A 239 4.32 -6.35 -0.55
C LEU A 239 4.90 -5.10 -1.22
N LEU A 240 6.20 -4.88 -1.01
CA LEU A 240 6.92 -3.81 -1.68
C LEU A 240 6.90 -4.01 -3.21
N PRO A 241 6.77 -2.92 -3.98
CA PRO A 241 6.68 -2.99 -5.45
C PRO A 241 8.04 -3.35 -6.09
N ASN A 242 8.46 -4.59 -5.90
CA ASN A 242 9.66 -5.18 -6.51
C ASN A 242 9.31 -6.58 -7.04
N GLY A 243 9.08 -6.68 -8.34
CA GLY A 243 8.60 -7.88 -9.02
C GLY A 243 9.68 -8.88 -9.40
N SER A 244 10.96 -8.67 -9.03
CA SER A 244 12.07 -9.55 -9.42
C SER A 244 12.63 -10.35 -8.23
N GLY A 245 13.08 -11.58 -8.51
CA GLY A 245 13.72 -12.44 -7.51
C GLY A 245 12.82 -13.01 -6.43
N ASN A 246 11.49 -12.86 -6.56
CA ASN A 246 10.54 -13.41 -5.62
C ASN A 246 10.34 -14.90 -5.84
N THR A 247 10.16 -15.64 -4.75
CA THR A 247 9.88 -17.09 -4.79
C THR A 247 8.67 -17.41 -3.92
N PHE A 248 8.07 -18.57 -4.13
CA PHE A 248 7.05 -19.12 -3.24
C PHE A 248 7.41 -20.51 -2.78
N SER A 249 6.81 -20.93 -1.67
CA SER A 249 6.82 -22.30 -1.19
C SER A 249 5.39 -22.75 -0.91
N ILE A 250 5.06 -23.98 -1.28
CA ILE A 250 3.74 -24.55 -1.06
C ILE A 250 3.88 -25.98 -0.57
N THR A 251 3.07 -26.34 0.43
CA THR A 251 2.92 -27.71 0.90
C THR A 251 1.46 -28.14 0.77
N TYR A 252 1.23 -29.28 0.14
CA TYR A 252 -0.11 -29.84 0.03
C TYR A 252 -0.10 -31.35 0.24
N LYS A 253 -1.24 -31.88 0.61
CA LYS A 253 -1.50 -33.32 0.79
C LYS A 253 -2.54 -33.77 -0.21
N TYR A 254 -2.45 -35.04 -0.59
CA TYR A 254 -3.49 -35.75 -1.33
C TYR A 254 -3.55 -37.22 -0.89
N THR A 255 -4.70 -37.87 -1.10
CA THR A 255 -4.84 -39.30 -0.83
C THR A 255 -4.61 -40.07 -2.12
N GLY A 256 -3.52 -40.81 -2.15
CA GLY A 256 -3.15 -41.72 -3.22
C GLY A 256 -3.52 -43.18 -2.90
N ALA A 257 -3.17 -44.11 -3.78
CA ALA A 257 -3.41 -45.55 -3.62
C ALA A 257 -2.74 -46.15 -2.36
N ASN A 258 -1.62 -45.54 -1.91
CA ASN A 258 -0.82 -46.00 -0.77
C ASN A 258 -1.10 -45.19 0.52
N GLY A 259 -2.15 -44.36 0.54
CA GLY A 259 -2.49 -43.48 1.67
C GLY A 259 -2.26 -42.01 1.39
N THR A 260 -2.14 -41.22 2.46
CA THR A 260 -1.93 -39.77 2.35
C THR A 260 -0.46 -39.45 2.05
N GLU A 261 -0.23 -38.78 0.96
CA GLU A 261 1.09 -38.29 0.55
C GLU A 261 1.18 -36.78 0.78
N THR A 262 2.40 -36.28 1.08
CA THR A 262 2.68 -34.86 1.27
C THR A 262 3.70 -34.42 0.23
N ILE A 263 3.36 -33.37 -0.50
CA ILE A 263 4.23 -32.72 -1.49
C ILE A 263 4.69 -31.39 -0.94
N ILE A 264 6.02 -31.14 -1.02
CA ILE A 264 6.65 -29.91 -0.57
C ILE A 264 7.43 -29.33 -1.75
N LEU A 265 7.04 -28.14 -2.20
CA LEU A 265 7.75 -27.36 -3.21
C LEU A 265 8.31 -26.11 -2.56
N ASN A 266 9.63 -26.03 -2.44
CA ASN A 266 10.31 -24.94 -1.78
C ASN A 266 10.96 -23.98 -2.78
N ASN A 267 10.90 -22.69 -2.49
CA ASN A 267 11.62 -21.63 -3.21
C ASN A 267 11.42 -21.67 -4.74
N GLN A 268 10.21 -22.01 -5.17
CA GLN A 268 9.87 -21.99 -6.59
C GLN A 268 9.84 -20.53 -7.06
N PRO A 269 10.47 -20.17 -8.19
CA PRO A 269 10.44 -18.81 -8.69
C PRO A 269 9.01 -18.37 -8.97
N LEU A 270 8.62 -17.19 -8.53
CA LEU A 270 7.43 -16.52 -9.06
C LEU A 270 7.78 -15.90 -10.41
N PRO A 271 6.91 -16.01 -11.42
CA PRO A 271 7.09 -15.30 -12.68
C PRO A 271 7.40 -13.83 -12.42
N SER A 272 8.50 -13.33 -12.97
CA SER A 272 8.86 -11.91 -12.85
C SER A 272 7.77 -11.05 -13.47
N SER A 273 7.43 -9.97 -12.83
CA SER A 273 6.42 -9.07 -13.32
C SER A 273 6.84 -7.61 -13.14
N ASP A 274 6.92 -6.87 -14.23
CA ASP A 274 7.06 -5.42 -14.26
C ASP A 274 5.80 -4.70 -13.71
N LYS A 275 4.77 -5.48 -13.39
CA LYS A 275 3.46 -5.04 -12.91
C LYS A 275 3.40 -4.88 -11.39
N TRP A 276 4.44 -5.27 -10.66
CA TRP A 276 4.58 -4.96 -9.24
C TRP A 276 4.89 -3.47 -9.06
N LYS A 277 3.83 -2.66 -9.10
CA LYS A 277 3.91 -1.20 -8.95
C LYS A 277 3.02 -0.75 -7.79
N PRO A 278 3.28 0.42 -7.22
CA PRO A 278 2.40 0.99 -6.20
C PRO A 278 0.95 1.06 -6.70
N GLY A 279 0.01 0.55 -5.89
CA GLY A 279 -1.42 0.56 -6.20
C GLY A 279 -1.86 -0.41 -7.29
N THR A 280 -1.06 -1.43 -7.61
CA THR A 280 -1.48 -2.49 -8.55
C THR A 280 -1.87 -3.77 -7.81
N LEU A 281 -2.81 -4.51 -8.37
CA LEU A 281 -3.16 -5.87 -7.98
C LEU A 281 -2.49 -6.85 -8.95
N VAL A 282 -1.68 -7.75 -8.42
CA VAL A 282 -1.08 -8.88 -9.18
C VAL A 282 -1.63 -10.18 -8.61
N SER A 283 -2.22 -10.99 -9.47
CA SER A 283 -2.79 -12.27 -9.11
C SER A 283 -1.94 -13.41 -9.68
N TYR A 284 -1.50 -14.31 -8.81
CA TYR A 284 -0.86 -15.56 -9.20
C TYR A 284 -1.86 -16.70 -9.07
N ILE A 285 -2.00 -17.51 -10.11
CA ILE A 285 -2.83 -18.71 -10.10
C ILE A 285 -1.90 -19.91 -10.11
N ILE A 286 -1.85 -20.62 -8.99
CA ILE A 286 -1.10 -21.86 -8.83
C ILE A 286 -2.03 -23.01 -9.22
N SER A 287 -1.74 -23.66 -10.33
CA SER A 287 -2.49 -24.82 -10.83
C SER A 287 -1.74 -26.09 -10.43
N ILE A 288 -2.40 -26.97 -9.69
CA ILE A 288 -1.86 -28.30 -9.37
C ILE A 288 -2.27 -29.23 -10.51
N ASP A 289 -1.33 -29.52 -11.43
CA ASP A 289 -1.63 -30.22 -12.68
C ASP A 289 -1.51 -31.74 -12.57
N THR A 290 -0.67 -32.18 -11.62
CA THR A 290 -0.43 -33.62 -11.34
C THR A 290 -0.33 -33.83 -9.83
N LYS A 291 -0.05 -35.07 -9.42
CA LYS A 291 0.19 -35.37 -8.01
C LYS A 291 1.30 -34.55 -7.39
N SER A 292 2.38 -34.27 -8.14
CA SER A 292 3.60 -33.59 -7.64
C SER A 292 3.99 -32.35 -8.44
N GLY A 293 3.21 -31.93 -9.45
CA GLY A 293 3.54 -30.81 -10.32
C GLY A 293 2.57 -29.65 -10.16
N VAL A 294 3.10 -28.45 -10.18
CA VAL A 294 2.33 -27.21 -10.23
C VAL A 294 2.79 -26.33 -11.37
N SER A 295 1.88 -25.57 -11.95
CA SER A 295 2.17 -24.49 -12.86
C SER A 295 1.68 -23.16 -12.29
N VAL A 296 2.32 -22.06 -12.67
CA VAL A 296 1.96 -20.72 -12.16
C VAL A 296 1.68 -19.78 -13.33
N THR A 297 0.52 -19.16 -13.30
CA THR A 297 0.11 -18.11 -14.24
C THR A 297 -0.04 -16.80 -13.49
N VAL A 298 0.45 -15.71 -14.07
CA VAL A 298 0.34 -14.36 -13.52
C VAL A 298 -0.66 -13.52 -14.30
N ASN A 299 -1.51 -12.81 -13.57
CA ASN A 299 -2.42 -11.80 -14.10
C ASN A 299 -2.19 -10.49 -13.35
N SER A 300 -2.39 -9.36 -14.00
CA SER A 300 -2.32 -8.07 -13.34
C SER A 300 -3.49 -7.19 -13.69
N ASN A 301 -3.95 -6.44 -12.70
CA ASN A 301 -4.88 -5.34 -12.89
C ASN A 301 -4.17 -4.04 -12.47
N PRO A 302 -4.09 -3.03 -13.34
CA PRO A 302 -3.38 -1.77 -13.02
C PRO A 302 -4.04 -0.96 -11.90
N ALA A 303 -5.25 -1.31 -11.49
CA ALA A 303 -5.94 -0.65 -10.37
C ALA A 303 -6.42 -1.67 -9.35
N TRP A 304 -6.09 -1.45 -8.07
CA TRP A 304 -6.73 -2.18 -6.98
C TRP A 304 -8.23 -1.90 -7.05
N GLY A 305 -9.00 -2.91 -7.38
CA GLY A 305 -10.42 -2.83 -7.21
C GLY A 305 -11.29 -2.41 -8.39
N ASN A 306 -10.77 -2.18 -9.55
CA ASN A 306 -11.61 -2.25 -10.73
C ASN A 306 -11.95 -3.71 -11.00
N GLY A 307 -13.18 -4.13 -10.65
CA GLY A 307 -13.73 -5.46 -10.95
C GLY A 307 -13.92 -5.71 -12.46
N GLY A 308 -13.02 -5.20 -13.28
CA GLY A 308 -12.86 -5.56 -14.67
C GLY A 308 -12.40 -7.01 -14.78
N ALA A 309 -12.86 -7.72 -15.76
CA ALA A 309 -12.45 -9.08 -16.06
C ALA A 309 -10.91 -9.16 -16.05
N GLU A 310 -10.35 -10.05 -15.22
CA GLU A 310 -8.93 -10.34 -15.21
C GLU A 310 -8.54 -10.79 -16.62
N THR A 311 -7.74 -10.00 -17.33
CA THR A 311 -7.15 -10.43 -18.58
C THR A 311 -6.04 -11.41 -18.26
N VAL A 312 -6.20 -12.65 -18.67
CA VAL A 312 -5.14 -13.67 -18.61
C VAL A 312 -4.11 -13.31 -19.66
N ASP A 313 -2.98 -12.78 -19.24
CA ASP A 313 -1.81 -12.70 -20.10
C ASP A 313 -1.10 -14.05 -20.01
N GLY A 314 -1.34 -14.92 -21.01
CA GLY A 314 -0.89 -16.29 -21.02
C GLY A 314 0.61 -16.48 -21.29
N SER A 315 1.43 -15.43 -21.20
CA SER A 315 2.83 -15.47 -21.64
C SER A 315 3.80 -16.11 -20.62
N ASP A 316 3.43 -16.18 -19.32
CA ASP A 316 4.33 -16.66 -18.26
C ASP A 316 3.73 -17.84 -17.48
N CYS A 317 3.69 -19.02 -18.11
CA CYS A 317 3.37 -20.28 -17.44
C CYS A 317 4.68 -21.03 -17.15
N LEU A 318 5.03 -21.17 -15.88
CA LEU A 318 6.18 -21.98 -15.45
C LEU A 318 5.68 -23.27 -14.78
N LEU A 319 6.20 -24.42 -15.21
CA LEU A 319 5.91 -25.72 -14.62
C LEU A 319 6.99 -26.08 -13.59
N TYR A 320 6.57 -26.41 -12.38
CA TYR A 320 7.45 -26.87 -11.30
C TYR A 320 7.07 -28.28 -10.85
N THR A 321 8.06 -29.12 -10.67
CA THR A 321 7.89 -30.47 -10.13
C THR A 321 8.77 -30.63 -8.89
N SER A 322 8.33 -31.47 -7.95
CA SER A 322 9.22 -31.93 -6.88
C SER A 322 10.20 -32.91 -7.49
N ASP A 323 11.51 -32.70 -7.29
CA ASP A 323 12.47 -33.75 -7.54
C ASP A 323 12.16 -34.90 -6.56
N ALA A 324 11.76 -36.03 -7.13
CA ALA A 324 11.59 -37.24 -6.36
C ALA A 324 12.98 -37.71 -5.91
N ALA A 325 13.26 -37.56 -4.58
CA ALA A 325 14.38 -38.22 -3.95
C ALA A 325 14.01 -39.67 -3.60
#